data_96721147ae6fdeb7a491bf864b948a89
#
_entry.id   96721147ae6fdeb7a491bf864b948a89
#
_cell.length_a   1.000
_cell.length_b   1.000
_cell.length_c   1.000
_cell.angle_alpha   90.00
_cell.angle_beta   90.00
_cell.angle_gamma   90.00
#
_symmetry.space_group_name_H-M   'P 1'
#
loop_
_entity.id
_entity.type
_entity.pdbx_description
1 polymer ?
#
loop_
_entity_poly.entity_id
_entity_poly.type
_entity_poly.pdbx_seq_one_letter_code
_entity_poly.pdbx_strand_id
1 'polypeptide(L)'
;VIKTKLPQSIQTVRQAVGFLLVRSGYSLADDAVLSEEAVTLLDLPLPQIHRQLGPITLDKALQTLSGQAFVLVVDPVHRKVGYELSVNVKRAG
;
A
#
# COMPACT_ATOMS: atom_id res chain seq x y z
N VAL A 1 9.02 -13.63 -2.14
CA VAL A 1 7.67 -14.11 -2.49
C VAL A 1 6.90 -14.35 -1.23
N ILE A 2 5.70 -13.81 -1.18
CA ILE A 2 4.81 -14.00 -0.03
C ILE A 2 3.49 -14.59 -0.49
N LYS A 3 2.85 -15.28 0.43
CA LYS A 3 1.48 -15.76 0.28
C LYS A 3 0.84 -15.56 1.64
N THR A 4 -0.14 -14.69 1.71
CA THR A 4 -0.70 -14.34 3.01
C THR A 4 -2.21 -14.13 2.92
N LYS A 5 -2.87 -14.43 4.02
CA LYS A 5 -4.28 -14.16 4.21
C LYS A 5 -4.40 -13.15 5.34
N LEU A 6 -4.96 -11.99 5.01
CA LEU A 6 -5.05 -10.91 5.98
C LEU A 6 -6.10 -11.23 7.05
N PRO A 7 -5.78 -11.07 8.34
CA PRO A 7 -6.75 -11.33 9.42
C PRO A 7 -7.97 -10.42 9.31
N GLN A 8 -9.07 -10.86 9.90
CA GLN A 8 -10.30 -10.09 9.90
C GLN A 8 -10.15 -8.74 10.64
N SER A 9 -9.19 -8.64 11.55
CA SER A 9 -8.92 -7.38 12.23
C SER A 9 -8.38 -6.30 11.31
N ILE A 10 -7.86 -6.69 10.15
CA ILE A 10 -7.37 -5.74 9.14
C ILE A 10 -8.57 -5.24 8.35
N GLN A 11 -8.89 -3.96 8.52
CA GLN A 11 -10.09 -3.38 7.92
C GLN A 11 -9.81 -2.31 6.89
N THR A 12 -8.67 -1.65 6.96
CA THR A 12 -8.33 -0.56 6.04
C THR A 12 -7.09 -0.90 5.24
N VAL A 13 -6.90 -0.16 4.15
CA VAL A 13 -5.68 -0.30 3.33
C VAL A 13 -4.46 -0.01 4.20
N ARG A 14 -4.52 1.03 5.05
CA ARG A 14 -3.42 1.37 5.95
C ARG A 14 -3.02 0.20 6.82
N GLN A 15 -3.98 -0.45 7.42
CA GLN A 15 -3.70 -1.60 8.28
C GLN A 15 -3.10 -2.76 7.49
N ALA A 16 -3.58 -2.97 6.27
CA ALA A 16 -3.06 -4.03 5.41
C ALA A 16 -1.60 -3.75 5.04
N VAL A 17 -1.28 -2.50 4.68
CA VAL A 17 0.10 -2.12 4.36
C VAL A 17 1.00 -2.37 5.57
N GLY A 18 0.58 -1.92 6.75
CA GLY A 18 1.35 -2.14 7.97
C GLY A 18 1.57 -3.60 8.26
N PHE A 19 0.54 -4.42 8.06
CA PHE A 19 0.66 -5.86 8.26
C PHE A 19 1.71 -6.48 7.34
N LEU A 20 1.69 -6.10 6.05
CA LEU A 20 2.63 -6.63 5.08
C LEU A 20 4.06 -6.16 5.36
N LEU A 21 4.23 -4.99 5.96
CA LEU A 21 5.55 -4.44 6.21
C LEU A 21 6.21 -5.01 7.47
N VAL A 22 5.47 -5.74 8.30
CA VAL A 22 6.03 -6.36 9.50
C VAL A 22 7.22 -7.23 9.08
N ARG A 23 8.35 -7.05 9.75
CA ARG A 23 9.59 -7.79 9.51
C ARG A 23 10.29 -7.44 8.20
N SER A 24 9.79 -6.44 7.46
CA SER A 24 10.47 -6.03 6.23
C SER A 24 11.62 -5.06 6.49
N GLY A 25 11.63 -4.43 7.66
CA GLY A 25 12.55 -3.35 7.94
C GLY A 25 12.05 -2.00 7.44
N TYR A 26 10.90 -1.97 6.78
CA TYR A 26 10.29 -0.74 6.29
C TYR A 26 9.03 -0.42 7.06
N SER A 27 8.64 0.85 7.03
CA SER A 27 7.39 1.29 7.62
C SER A 27 6.72 2.31 6.71
N LEU A 28 5.43 2.53 6.94
CA LEU A 28 4.66 3.48 6.16
C LEU A 28 5.08 4.90 6.53
N ALA A 29 5.21 5.77 5.54
CA ALA A 29 5.54 7.18 5.76
C ALA A 29 4.44 7.87 6.55
N ASP A 30 4.82 8.92 7.30
CA ASP A 30 3.85 9.69 8.08
C ASP A 30 2.88 10.42 7.15
N ASP A 31 1.64 10.59 7.62
CA ASP A 31 0.62 11.31 6.87
C ASP A 31 1.09 12.72 6.51
N ALA A 32 1.90 13.34 7.35
CA ALA A 32 2.39 14.69 7.13
C ALA A 32 3.21 14.84 5.86
N VAL A 33 3.83 13.76 5.39
CA VAL A 33 4.66 13.80 4.17
C VAL A 33 3.97 13.16 2.97
N LEU A 34 2.77 12.65 3.15
CA LEU A 34 2.00 12.04 2.06
C LEU A 34 1.01 13.06 1.49
N SER A 35 0.64 12.87 0.22
CA SER A 35 -0.40 13.69 -0.39
C SER A 35 -1.75 13.37 0.25
N GLU A 36 -2.70 14.30 0.10
CA GLU A 36 -4.06 14.07 0.59
C GLU A 36 -4.68 12.84 -0.06
N GLU A 37 -4.41 12.64 -1.36
CA GLU A 37 -4.92 11.49 -2.07
C GLU A 37 -4.39 10.18 -1.48
N ALA A 38 -3.10 10.16 -1.13
CA ALA A 38 -2.53 8.96 -0.53
C ALA A 38 -3.11 8.67 0.85
N VAL A 39 -3.30 9.71 1.66
CA VAL A 39 -3.93 9.53 2.98
C VAL A 39 -5.35 9.00 2.82
N THR A 40 -6.11 9.55 1.88
CA THR A 40 -7.46 9.08 1.60
C THR A 40 -7.45 7.61 1.19
N LEU A 41 -6.53 7.23 0.30
CA LEU A 41 -6.38 5.84 -0.10
C LEU A 41 -6.17 4.93 1.11
N LEU A 42 -5.26 5.32 1.99
CA LEU A 42 -4.89 4.48 3.13
C LEU A 42 -6.06 4.27 4.09
N ASP A 43 -6.99 5.22 4.14
CA ASP A 43 -8.13 5.14 5.04
C ASP A 43 -9.35 4.44 4.43
N LEU A 44 -9.24 4.02 3.16
CA LEU A 44 -10.33 3.27 2.52
C LEU A 44 -10.45 1.87 3.11
N PRO A 45 -11.67 1.32 3.09
CA PRO A 45 -11.85 -0.09 3.48
C PRO A 45 -11.04 -1.01 2.57
N LEU A 46 -10.52 -2.08 3.15
CA LEU A 46 -9.79 -3.09 2.39
C LEU A 46 -10.78 -3.88 1.53
N PRO A 47 -10.60 -3.91 0.20
CA PRO A 47 -11.45 -4.72 -0.65
C PRO A 47 -11.32 -6.21 -0.31
N GLN A 48 -12.45 -6.93 -0.35
CA GLN A 48 -12.45 -8.35 -0.01
C GLN A 48 -11.50 -9.17 -0.89
N ILE A 49 -11.40 -8.79 -2.16
CA ILE A 49 -10.54 -9.51 -3.09
C ILE A 49 -9.07 -9.44 -2.67
N HIS A 50 -8.68 -8.42 -1.91
CA HIS A 50 -7.30 -8.24 -1.47
C HIS A 50 -7.00 -8.90 -0.13
N ARG A 51 -7.95 -9.57 0.48
CA ARG A 51 -7.70 -10.25 1.75
C ARG A 51 -6.80 -11.47 1.60
N GLN A 52 -6.67 -11.99 0.41
CA GLN A 52 -5.76 -13.09 0.13
C GLN A 52 -4.80 -12.66 -0.95
N LEU A 53 -3.52 -12.66 -0.64
CA LEU A 53 -2.48 -12.14 -1.51
C LEU A 53 -1.42 -13.21 -1.73
N GLY A 54 -0.97 -13.30 -2.96
CA GLY A 54 0.15 -14.16 -3.31
C GLY A 54 -0.24 -15.50 -3.89
N PRO A 55 0.77 -16.24 -4.31
CA PRO A 55 2.19 -15.93 -4.11
C PRO A 55 2.66 -14.79 -5.02
N ILE A 56 3.19 -13.73 -4.44
CA ILE A 56 3.75 -12.58 -5.16
C ILE A 56 4.85 -11.95 -4.32
N THR A 57 5.60 -11.05 -4.93
CA THR A 57 6.62 -10.31 -4.18
C THR A 57 5.97 -9.26 -3.29
N LEU A 58 6.69 -8.81 -2.27
CA LEU A 58 6.17 -7.82 -1.33
C LEU A 58 5.81 -6.52 -2.04
N ASP A 59 6.64 -6.03 -2.93
CA ASP A 59 6.38 -4.79 -3.65
C ASP A 59 5.11 -4.90 -4.49
N LYS A 60 4.90 -6.05 -5.14
CA LYS A 60 3.69 -6.26 -5.92
C LYS A 60 2.45 -6.37 -5.05
N ALA A 61 2.59 -6.98 -3.87
CA ALA A 61 1.48 -7.04 -2.93
C ALA A 61 1.08 -5.62 -2.47
N LEU A 62 2.07 -4.80 -2.13
CA LEU A 62 1.82 -3.42 -1.73
C LEU A 62 1.18 -2.62 -2.87
N GLN A 63 1.65 -2.82 -4.10
CA GLN A 63 1.09 -2.14 -5.26
C GLN A 63 -0.36 -2.59 -5.50
N THR A 64 -0.65 -3.87 -5.30
CA THR A 64 -2.00 -4.41 -5.48
C THR A 64 -2.98 -3.73 -4.53
N LEU A 65 -2.56 -3.47 -3.29
CA LEU A 65 -3.45 -2.85 -2.31
C LEU A 65 -3.89 -1.46 -2.71
N SER A 66 -3.08 -0.73 -3.47
CA SER A 66 -3.41 0.64 -3.87
C SER A 66 -4.20 0.73 -5.17
N GLY A 67 -4.19 -0.34 -5.97
CA GLY A 67 -4.80 -0.31 -7.29
C GLY A 67 -3.94 0.46 -8.30
N GLN A 68 -4.51 0.66 -9.49
CA GLN A 68 -3.76 1.23 -10.61
C GLN A 68 -3.65 2.75 -10.59
N ALA A 69 -4.48 3.41 -9.80
CA ALA A 69 -4.47 4.87 -9.73
C ALA A 69 -3.28 5.41 -8.93
N PHE A 70 -2.60 4.54 -8.21
CA PHE A 70 -1.46 4.92 -7.38
C PHE A 70 -0.24 4.10 -7.74
N VAL A 71 0.93 4.66 -7.46
CA VAL A 71 2.19 3.94 -7.57
C VAL A 71 2.85 3.89 -6.20
N LEU A 72 3.49 2.76 -5.93
CA LEU A 72 4.25 2.56 -4.71
C LEU A 72 5.56 3.35 -4.80
N VAL A 73 5.86 4.10 -3.76
CA VAL A 73 7.11 4.86 -3.65
C VAL A 73 7.90 4.30 -2.48
N VAL A 74 9.15 3.97 -2.73
CA VAL A 74 10.03 3.38 -1.72
C VAL A 74 11.21 4.31 -1.48
N ASP A 75 11.46 4.64 -0.22
CA ASP A 75 12.62 5.40 0.21
C ASP A 75 13.55 4.47 0.96
N PRO A 76 14.60 3.95 0.32
CA PRO A 76 15.49 3.01 0.99
C PRO A 76 16.40 3.65 2.02
N VAL A 77 16.64 4.97 1.90
CA VAL A 77 17.49 5.66 2.86
C VAL A 77 16.83 5.73 4.23
N HIS A 78 15.54 6.08 4.27
CA HIS A 78 14.80 6.20 5.53
C HIS A 78 13.95 4.96 5.82
N ARG A 79 13.96 3.99 4.91
CA ARG A 79 13.18 2.76 5.02
C ARG A 79 11.70 3.02 5.19
N LYS A 80 11.19 3.90 4.33
CA LYS A 80 9.78 4.28 4.31
C LYS A 80 9.17 3.91 2.97
N VAL A 81 7.87 3.62 3.00
CA VAL A 81 7.09 3.43 1.79
C VAL A 81 5.88 4.35 1.83
N GLY A 82 5.40 4.71 0.65
CA GLY A 82 4.21 5.52 0.51
C GLY A 82 3.62 5.31 -0.87
N TYR A 83 2.63 6.13 -1.19
CA TYR A 83 1.92 6.04 -2.47
C TYR A 83 1.78 7.43 -3.05
N GLU A 84 1.78 7.50 -4.37
CA GLU A 84 1.52 8.74 -5.10
C GLU A 84 0.56 8.44 -6.23
N LEU A 85 -0.26 9.42 -6.59
CA LEU A 85 -1.12 9.28 -7.76
C LEU A 85 -0.28 8.99 -8.99
N SER A 86 -0.75 8.09 -9.82
CA SER A 86 -0.11 7.80 -11.10
C SER A 86 -0.19 9.05 -11.99
N VAL A 87 0.94 9.47 -12.53
CA VAL A 87 0.98 10.63 -13.42
C VAL A 87 0.07 10.40 -14.64
N ASN A 88 0.03 9.18 -15.14
CA ASN A 88 -0.79 8.87 -16.30
C ASN A 88 -2.27 9.09 -16.04
N VAL A 89 -2.73 8.82 -14.83
CA VAL A 89 -4.12 9.05 -14.45
C VAL A 89 -4.45 10.53 -14.58
N LYS A 90 -3.55 11.39 -14.15
CA LYS A 90 -3.77 12.83 -14.19
C LYS A 90 -3.78 13.37 -15.62
N ARG A 91 -3.11 12.68 -16.52
CA ARG A 91 -2.99 13.13 -17.90
C ARG A 91 -4.04 12.54 -18.82
N ALA A 92 -4.86 11.67 -18.30
CA ALA A 92 -5.91 11.04 -19.10
C ALA A 92 -7.02 12.01 -19.47
N GLY A 93 -7.08 13.15 -18.80
CA GLY A 93 -8.09 14.15 -19.10
C GLY A 93 -7.67 15.08 -20.22
#